data_9fdbe859c898bda209fd009758a641c5
#
_entry.id   9fdbe859c898bda209fd009758a641c5
#
_cell.length_a   1.000
_cell.length_b   1.000
_cell.length_c   1.000
_cell.angle_alpha   90.00
_cell.angle_beta   90.00
_cell.angle_gamma   90.00
#
_symmetry.space_group_name_H-M   'P 1'
#
loop_
_entity.id
_entity.type
_entity.pdbx_description
1 polymer ?
#
loop_
_entity_poly.entity_id
_entity_poly.type
_entity_poly.pdbx_seq_one_letter_code
_entity_poly.pdbx_strand_id
1 'polypeptide(L)'
;MSACEKTLAGRVAVITGAGRGIGKAIALGFAQAGAHVVCAARTSAEIDQTVLEIEATGGSALAVQTDVTQIESVSELFKTATAHFGGIDILVINAGANYDRKTVECSDPEDWKRTLDINLFGAYYCAHAAIPYLKKRGAGKIITVGSGLGHRGYPEGAAYSCSKAGLWMLTRILAQELLPYKISVNELIPGSVHTTIDDEFTNGSPVNSMSDEWHKQPEDVVPLALFLAGQPEVGPTAQSFSLMRRDN
;
A
#
# COMPACT_ATOMS: atom_id res chain seq x y z
N MET A 1 -10.03 -30.25 9.56
CA MET A 1 -9.56 -28.87 9.34
C MET A 1 -10.52 -28.25 8.33
N SER A 2 -11.32 -27.28 8.75
CA SER A 2 -12.22 -26.53 7.85
C SER A 2 -11.38 -25.89 6.76
N ALA A 3 -11.75 -26.07 5.47
CA ALA A 3 -11.14 -25.36 4.38
C ALA A 3 -11.28 -23.87 4.68
N CYS A 4 -10.17 -23.19 4.89
CA CYS A 4 -10.15 -21.74 5.07
C CYS A 4 -10.81 -21.15 3.83
N GLU A 5 -11.97 -20.53 4.00
CA GLU A 5 -12.73 -19.93 2.91
C GLU A 5 -11.83 -18.89 2.23
N LYS A 6 -11.49 -19.10 0.96
CA LYS A 6 -10.60 -18.20 0.22
C LYS A 6 -11.34 -16.90 -0.11
N THR A 7 -11.29 -15.96 0.82
CA THR A 7 -12.08 -14.70 0.80
C THR A 7 -11.80 -13.82 -0.42
N LEU A 8 -10.67 -14.01 -1.10
CA LEU A 8 -10.27 -13.28 -2.30
C LEU A 8 -10.18 -14.18 -3.55
N ALA A 9 -10.85 -15.36 -3.53
CA ALA A 9 -10.77 -16.30 -4.64
C ALA A 9 -11.09 -15.67 -5.98
N GLY A 10 -10.17 -15.79 -6.96
CA GLY A 10 -10.29 -15.26 -8.31
C GLY A 10 -10.24 -13.73 -8.45
N ARG A 11 -10.01 -12.99 -7.38
CA ARG A 11 -9.76 -11.55 -7.42
C ARG A 11 -8.34 -11.26 -7.90
N VAL A 12 -8.16 -10.19 -8.67
CA VAL A 12 -6.85 -9.71 -9.12
C VAL A 12 -6.45 -8.50 -8.27
N ALA A 13 -5.35 -8.62 -7.54
CA ALA A 13 -4.83 -7.58 -6.64
C ALA A 13 -3.48 -7.06 -7.14
N VAL A 14 -3.38 -5.75 -7.39
CA VAL A 14 -2.13 -5.05 -7.69
C VAL A 14 -1.61 -4.42 -6.40
N ILE A 15 -0.35 -4.70 -6.02
CA ILE A 15 0.27 -4.22 -4.80
C ILE A 15 1.57 -3.51 -5.14
N THR A 16 1.66 -2.21 -4.83
CA THR A 16 2.88 -1.44 -5.01
C THR A 16 3.80 -1.55 -3.80
N GLY A 17 5.12 -1.58 -4.03
CA GLY A 17 6.10 -1.83 -2.97
C GLY A 17 6.04 -3.26 -2.44
N ALA A 18 5.70 -4.24 -3.31
CA ALA A 18 5.47 -5.64 -2.92
C ALA A 18 6.76 -6.48 -2.76
N GLY A 19 7.95 -5.89 -2.92
CA GLY A 19 9.21 -6.64 -2.82
C GLY A 19 9.64 -6.92 -1.39
N ARG A 20 9.23 -6.10 -0.40
CA ARG A 20 9.64 -6.22 1.00
C ARG A 20 8.60 -5.64 1.97
N GLY A 21 8.81 -5.86 3.26
CA GLY A 21 8.02 -5.26 4.34
C GLY A 21 6.52 -5.51 4.21
N ILE A 22 5.71 -4.48 4.50
CA ILE A 22 4.25 -4.55 4.53
C ILE A 22 3.68 -5.00 3.18
N GLY A 23 4.18 -4.44 2.07
CA GLY A 23 3.68 -4.80 0.72
C GLY A 23 3.90 -6.26 0.37
N LYS A 24 5.07 -6.83 0.71
CA LYS A 24 5.36 -8.25 0.54
C LYS A 24 4.44 -9.11 1.41
N ALA A 25 4.28 -8.76 2.69
CA ALA A 25 3.40 -9.51 3.59
C ALA A 25 1.93 -9.51 3.10
N ILE A 26 1.43 -8.36 2.63
CA ILE A 26 0.09 -8.26 2.03
C ILE A 26 0.00 -9.13 0.76
N ALA A 27 1.03 -9.14 -0.10
CA ALA A 27 1.05 -9.94 -1.32
C ALA A 27 0.94 -11.44 -1.01
N LEU A 28 1.73 -11.94 -0.06
CA LEU A 28 1.68 -13.33 0.41
C LEU A 28 0.31 -13.66 1.02
N GLY A 29 -0.22 -12.79 1.89
CA GLY A 29 -1.51 -13.01 2.53
C GLY A 29 -2.69 -12.99 1.54
N PHE A 30 -2.68 -12.12 0.54
CA PHE A 30 -3.71 -12.08 -0.49
C PHE A 30 -3.67 -13.31 -1.40
N ALA A 31 -2.47 -13.78 -1.76
CA ALA A 31 -2.31 -15.02 -2.52
C ALA A 31 -2.84 -16.24 -1.72
N GLN A 32 -2.53 -16.33 -0.43
CA GLN A 32 -3.07 -17.38 0.46
C GLN A 32 -4.60 -17.33 0.54
N ALA A 33 -5.19 -16.11 0.51
CA ALA A 33 -6.64 -15.91 0.44
C ALA A 33 -7.25 -16.16 -0.95
N GLY A 34 -6.45 -16.60 -1.93
CA GLY A 34 -6.87 -17.03 -3.26
C GLY A 34 -6.89 -15.95 -4.34
N ALA A 35 -6.30 -14.79 -4.07
CA ALA A 35 -6.13 -13.76 -5.10
C ALA A 35 -5.03 -14.12 -6.10
N HIS A 36 -5.17 -13.62 -7.34
CA HIS A 36 -4.06 -13.47 -8.27
C HIS A 36 -3.35 -12.15 -7.94
N VAL A 37 -2.05 -12.19 -7.68
CA VAL A 37 -1.31 -11.05 -7.15
C VAL A 37 -0.34 -10.49 -8.18
N VAL A 38 -0.38 -9.17 -8.41
CA VAL A 38 0.63 -8.46 -9.18
C VAL A 38 1.54 -7.71 -8.20
N CYS A 39 2.78 -8.17 -8.11
CA CYS A 39 3.82 -7.60 -7.27
C CYS A 39 4.56 -6.50 -8.05
N ALA A 40 4.41 -5.24 -7.63
CA ALA A 40 5.04 -4.10 -8.30
C ALA A 40 6.06 -3.42 -7.38
N ALA A 41 7.29 -3.26 -7.83
CA ALA A 41 8.33 -2.45 -7.19
C ALA A 41 9.46 -2.13 -8.17
N ARG A 42 10.38 -1.24 -7.76
CA ARG A 42 11.54 -0.83 -8.59
C ARG A 42 12.59 -1.93 -8.72
N THR A 43 12.77 -2.74 -7.69
CA THR A 43 13.79 -3.79 -7.64
C THR A 43 13.18 -5.10 -8.11
N SER A 44 13.49 -5.51 -9.36
CA SER A 44 12.93 -6.73 -9.95
C SER A 44 13.25 -7.96 -9.10
N ALA A 45 14.50 -8.13 -8.64
CA ALA A 45 14.90 -9.29 -7.84
C ALA A 45 14.06 -9.47 -6.55
N GLU A 46 13.64 -8.37 -5.90
CA GLU A 46 12.80 -8.45 -4.70
C GLU A 46 11.38 -8.94 -5.03
N ILE A 47 10.77 -8.43 -6.10
CA ILE A 47 9.41 -8.86 -6.49
C ILE A 47 9.41 -10.26 -7.12
N ASP A 48 10.46 -10.63 -7.84
CA ASP A 48 10.64 -12.00 -8.36
C ASP A 48 10.70 -12.99 -7.20
N GLN A 49 11.45 -12.67 -6.14
CA GLN A 49 11.50 -13.49 -4.93
C GLN A 49 10.12 -13.60 -4.25
N THR A 50 9.35 -12.51 -4.19
CA THR A 50 7.99 -12.54 -3.64
C THR A 50 7.06 -13.43 -4.47
N VAL A 51 7.17 -13.39 -5.80
CA VAL A 51 6.40 -14.25 -6.70
C VAL A 51 6.77 -15.72 -6.49
N LEU A 52 8.07 -16.06 -6.42
CA LEU A 52 8.51 -17.43 -6.13
C LEU A 52 7.95 -17.98 -4.82
N GLU A 53 7.91 -17.16 -3.76
CA GLU A 53 7.34 -17.55 -2.47
C GLU A 53 5.81 -17.79 -2.57
N ILE A 54 5.09 -16.98 -3.34
CA ILE A 54 3.65 -17.18 -3.60
C ILE A 54 3.42 -18.48 -4.38
N GLU A 55 4.18 -18.72 -5.45
CA GLU A 55 4.05 -19.91 -6.28
C GLU A 55 4.42 -21.19 -5.54
N ALA A 56 5.42 -21.14 -4.66
CA ALA A 56 5.81 -22.26 -3.81
C ALA A 56 4.69 -22.74 -2.88
N THR A 57 3.72 -21.86 -2.56
CA THR A 57 2.52 -22.20 -1.77
C THR A 57 1.28 -22.51 -2.64
N GLY A 58 1.45 -22.61 -3.96
CA GLY A 58 0.37 -22.88 -4.92
C GLY A 58 -0.49 -21.66 -5.24
N GLY A 59 -0.03 -20.46 -4.91
CA GLY A 59 -0.64 -19.19 -5.31
C GLY A 59 -0.32 -18.84 -6.77
N SER A 60 -0.90 -17.73 -7.24
CA SER A 60 -0.66 -17.22 -8.60
C SER A 60 -0.24 -15.75 -8.50
N ALA A 61 0.92 -15.42 -9.04
CA ALA A 61 1.45 -14.07 -8.98
C ALA A 61 2.20 -13.68 -10.27
N LEU A 62 2.39 -12.38 -10.45
CA LEU A 62 3.14 -11.77 -11.54
C LEU A 62 4.02 -10.66 -10.99
N ALA A 63 5.31 -10.65 -11.32
CA ALA A 63 6.22 -9.57 -11.03
C ALA A 63 6.18 -8.52 -12.15
N VAL A 64 6.01 -7.25 -11.81
CA VAL A 64 6.10 -6.14 -12.77
C VAL A 64 6.99 -5.05 -12.20
N GLN A 65 8.19 -4.90 -12.77
CA GLN A 65 9.09 -3.82 -12.36
C GLN A 65 8.43 -2.46 -12.62
N THR A 66 8.29 -1.66 -11.56
CA THR A 66 7.54 -0.41 -11.63
C THR A 66 8.17 0.66 -10.75
N ASP A 67 8.46 1.81 -11.34
CA ASP A 67 8.74 3.03 -10.60
C ASP A 67 7.48 3.88 -10.52
N VAL A 68 6.91 4.01 -9.32
CA VAL A 68 5.67 4.76 -9.09
C VAL A 68 5.79 6.26 -9.34
N THR A 69 7.02 6.79 -9.41
CA THR A 69 7.28 8.21 -9.75
C THR A 69 7.21 8.48 -11.25
N GLN A 70 7.11 7.43 -12.09
CA GLN A 70 7.05 7.53 -13.54
C GLN A 70 5.68 7.08 -14.04
N ILE A 71 4.89 8.00 -14.57
CA ILE A 71 3.51 7.74 -14.98
C ILE A 71 3.41 6.68 -16.10
N GLU A 72 4.40 6.63 -16.99
CA GLU A 72 4.49 5.62 -18.05
C GLU A 72 4.72 4.22 -17.48
N SER A 73 5.62 4.10 -16.49
CA SER A 73 5.88 2.85 -15.77
C SER A 73 4.64 2.34 -15.04
N VAL A 74 3.90 3.25 -14.39
CA VAL A 74 2.63 2.92 -13.74
C VAL A 74 1.57 2.52 -14.75
N SER A 75 1.47 3.22 -15.89
CA SER A 75 0.51 2.84 -16.96
C SER A 75 0.78 1.43 -17.48
N GLU A 76 2.06 1.08 -17.68
CA GLU A 76 2.44 -0.25 -18.17
C GLU A 76 2.15 -1.35 -17.14
N LEU A 77 2.30 -1.07 -15.84
CA LEU A 77 1.89 -2.00 -14.78
C LEU A 77 0.44 -2.47 -14.95
N PHE A 78 -0.51 -1.54 -15.12
CA PHE A 78 -1.93 -1.89 -15.19
C PHE A 78 -2.30 -2.54 -16.52
N LYS A 79 -1.64 -2.20 -17.61
CA LYS A 79 -1.79 -2.90 -18.91
C LYS A 79 -1.33 -4.35 -18.80
N THR A 80 -0.13 -4.56 -18.27
CA THR A 80 0.46 -5.89 -18.09
C THR A 80 -0.38 -6.75 -17.15
N ALA A 81 -0.80 -6.21 -16.00
CA ALA A 81 -1.68 -6.89 -15.05
C ALA A 81 -3.00 -7.33 -15.70
N THR A 82 -3.62 -6.42 -16.47
CA THR A 82 -4.90 -6.72 -17.15
C THR A 82 -4.73 -7.71 -18.30
N ALA A 83 -3.65 -7.61 -19.06
CA ALA A 83 -3.36 -8.57 -20.14
C ALA A 83 -3.15 -9.99 -19.58
N HIS A 84 -2.52 -10.12 -18.42
CA HIS A 84 -2.20 -11.40 -17.81
C HIS A 84 -3.41 -12.04 -17.09
N PHE A 85 -4.14 -11.26 -16.27
CA PHE A 85 -5.21 -11.77 -15.41
C PHE A 85 -6.64 -11.37 -15.83
N GLY A 86 -6.79 -10.62 -16.92
CA GLY A 86 -8.09 -10.26 -17.49
C GLY A 86 -8.80 -9.08 -16.81
N GLY A 87 -8.24 -8.50 -15.76
CA GLY A 87 -8.82 -7.35 -15.07
C GLY A 87 -8.14 -7.04 -13.73
N ILE A 88 -8.67 -6.06 -13.00
CA ILE A 88 -8.16 -5.65 -11.70
C ILE A 88 -9.35 -5.43 -10.77
N ASP A 89 -9.30 -6.03 -9.59
CA ASP A 89 -10.34 -5.92 -8.56
C ASP A 89 -9.88 -5.11 -7.35
N ILE A 90 -8.58 -5.16 -7.03
CA ILE A 90 -8.01 -4.57 -5.82
C ILE A 90 -6.71 -3.84 -6.19
N LEU A 91 -6.56 -2.62 -5.68
CA LEU A 91 -5.31 -1.86 -5.69
C LEU A 91 -4.86 -1.58 -4.26
N VAL A 92 -3.65 -2.01 -3.91
CA VAL A 92 -2.98 -1.63 -2.65
C VAL A 92 -1.87 -0.65 -2.98
N ILE A 93 -2.07 0.61 -2.60
CA ILE A 93 -1.09 1.69 -2.75
C ILE A 93 -0.24 1.69 -1.48
N ASN A 94 0.86 0.94 -1.53
CA ASN A 94 1.74 0.75 -0.37
C ASN A 94 3.13 1.35 -0.58
N ALA A 95 3.62 1.49 -1.81
CA ALA A 95 4.94 2.06 -2.07
C ALA A 95 5.13 3.39 -1.31
N GLY A 96 6.25 3.49 -0.61
CA GLY A 96 6.53 4.66 0.21
C GLY A 96 8.00 4.72 0.64
N ALA A 97 8.44 5.92 1.01
CA ALA A 97 9.79 6.20 1.50
C ALA A 97 9.78 7.41 2.44
N ASN A 98 10.86 7.56 3.19
CA ASN A 98 11.09 8.73 4.05
C ASN A 98 12.57 9.11 3.98
N TYR A 99 12.91 10.12 3.18
CA TYR A 99 14.29 10.53 2.94
C TYR A 99 14.75 11.69 3.84
N ASP A 100 13.82 12.39 4.51
CA ASP A 100 14.16 13.57 5.30
C ASP A 100 13.58 13.45 6.71
N ARG A 101 14.48 13.40 7.70
CA ARG A 101 14.18 13.35 9.13
C ARG A 101 14.90 14.47 9.85
N LYS A 102 14.70 15.68 9.38
CA LYS A 102 15.29 16.90 9.91
C LYS A 102 14.19 17.93 10.20
N THR A 103 14.52 18.93 11.01
CA THR A 103 13.65 20.11 11.13
C THR A 103 13.51 20.79 9.77
N VAL A 104 12.41 21.50 9.54
CA VAL A 104 12.16 22.17 8.25
C VAL A 104 13.30 23.11 7.85
N GLU A 105 13.90 23.80 8.83
CA GLU A 105 15.05 24.70 8.61
C GLU A 105 16.29 23.96 8.08
N CYS A 106 16.51 22.72 8.54
CA CYS A 106 17.69 21.92 8.22
C CYS A 106 17.42 20.88 7.13
N SER A 107 16.19 20.79 6.63
CA SER A 107 15.77 19.79 5.62
C SER A 107 16.44 20.04 4.28
N ASP A 108 16.62 18.95 3.51
CA ASP A 108 17.06 19.03 2.13
C ASP A 108 15.82 19.13 1.21
N PRO A 109 15.65 20.20 0.43
CA PRO A 109 14.52 20.36 -0.48
C PRO A 109 14.37 19.21 -1.50
N GLU A 110 15.48 18.61 -1.96
CA GLU A 110 15.43 17.49 -2.91
C GLU A 110 14.94 16.21 -2.24
N ASP A 111 15.42 15.88 -1.03
CA ASP A 111 14.93 14.74 -0.25
C ASP A 111 13.45 14.94 0.15
N TRP A 112 13.09 16.19 0.47
CA TRP A 112 11.70 16.56 0.75
C TRP A 112 10.81 16.28 -0.46
N LYS A 113 11.19 16.80 -1.62
CA LYS A 113 10.50 16.59 -2.89
C LYS A 113 10.41 15.11 -3.24
N ARG A 114 11.52 14.37 -3.15
CA ARG A 114 11.58 12.94 -3.44
C ARG A 114 10.63 12.12 -2.57
N THR A 115 10.48 12.51 -1.30
CA THR A 115 9.51 11.87 -0.39
C THR A 115 8.08 12.07 -0.88
N LEU A 116 7.71 13.28 -1.31
CA LEU A 116 6.39 13.57 -1.87
C LEU A 116 6.17 12.86 -3.21
N ASP A 117 7.18 12.86 -4.08
CA ASP A 117 7.09 12.21 -5.39
C ASP A 117 6.70 10.73 -5.26
N ILE A 118 7.27 10.01 -4.29
CA ILE A 118 6.94 8.60 -4.07
C ILE A 118 5.60 8.45 -3.35
N ASN A 119 5.43 9.13 -2.20
CA ASN A 119 4.33 8.84 -1.28
C ASN A 119 3.00 9.44 -1.73
N LEU A 120 3.01 10.56 -2.43
CA LEU A 120 1.80 11.28 -2.84
C LEU A 120 1.60 11.26 -4.36
N PHE A 121 2.58 11.72 -5.15
CA PHE A 121 2.41 11.72 -6.61
C PHE A 121 2.38 10.30 -7.16
N GLY A 122 3.23 9.39 -6.67
CA GLY A 122 3.20 7.98 -7.05
C GLY A 122 1.87 7.31 -6.69
N ALA A 123 1.30 7.64 -5.54
CA ALA A 123 -0.02 7.16 -5.15
C ALA A 123 -1.13 7.69 -6.07
N TYR A 124 -1.06 8.97 -6.44
CA TYR A 124 -1.97 9.58 -7.41
C TYR A 124 -1.85 8.91 -8.78
N TYR A 125 -0.64 8.69 -9.29
CA TYR A 125 -0.44 8.01 -10.59
C TYR A 125 -1.01 6.59 -10.58
N CYS A 126 -0.79 5.84 -9.50
CA CYS A 126 -1.35 4.50 -9.34
C CYS A 126 -2.88 4.51 -9.34
N ALA A 127 -3.50 5.40 -8.56
CA ALA A 127 -4.95 5.54 -8.54
C ALA A 127 -5.50 5.97 -9.92
N HIS A 128 -4.90 7.00 -10.52
CA HIS A 128 -5.29 7.52 -11.83
C HIS A 128 -5.27 6.43 -12.91
N ALA A 129 -4.20 5.65 -12.99
CA ALA A 129 -4.07 4.59 -13.98
C ALA A 129 -4.98 3.38 -13.70
N ALA A 130 -5.28 3.06 -12.43
CA ALA A 130 -6.11 1.92 -12.05
C ALA A 130 -7.62 2.14 -12.26
N ILE A 131 -8.10 3.37 -12.07
CA ILE A 131 -9.53 3.71 -12.08
C ILE A 131 -10.27 3.22 -13.33
N PRO A 132 -9.77 3.40 -14.56
CA PRO A 132 -10.46 2.89 -15.75
C PRO A 132 -10.67 1.38 -15.73
N TYR A 133 -9.69 0.62 -15.22
CA TYR A 133 -9.78 -0.85 -15.13
C TYR A 133 -10.75 -1.29 -14.05
N LEU A 134 -10.73 -0.66 -12.88
CA LEU A 134 -11.68 -0.94 -11.80
C LEU A 134 -13.12 -0.60 -12.22
N LYS A 135 -13.33 0.53 -12.90
CA LYS A 135 -14.65 0.88 -13.48
C LYS A 135 -15.12 -0.15 -14.50
N LYS A 136 -14.22 -0.63 -15.37
CA LYS A 136 -14.54 -1.69 -16.36
C LYS A 136 -14.91 -3.00 -15.67
N ARG A 137 -14.35 -3.28 -14.48
CA ARG A 137 -14.68 -4.46 -13.67
C ARG A 137 -16.06 -4.36 -13.00
N GLY A 138 -16.61 -3.15 -12.88
CA GLY A 138 -17.95 -2.87 -12.33
C GLY A 138 -17.98 -2.66 -10.80
N ALA A 139 -16.90 -3.00 -10.11
CA ALA A 139 -16.70 -2.75 -8.68
C ALA A 139 -15.21 -2.86 -8.35
N GLY A 140 -14.77 -2.43 -7.18
CA GLY A 140 -13.36 -2.56 -6.79
C GLY A 140 -13.02 -2.06 -5.41
N LYS A 141 -11.75 -2.27 -5.02
CA LYS A 141 -11.18 -1.82 -3.76
C LYS A 141 -9.88 -1.07 -4.01
N ILE A 142 -9.73 0.09 -3.40
CA ILE A 142 -8.45 0.78 -3.28
C ILE A 142 -8.11 0.89 -1.80
N ILE A 143 -6.94 0.40 -1.42
CA ILE A 143 -6.42 0.45 -0.05
C ILE A 143 -5.14 1.27 -0.11
N THR A 144 -5.14 2.43 0.55
CA THR A 144 -3.94 3.25 0.71
C THR A 144 -3.27 2.91 2.03
N VAL A 145 -1.95 2.66 2.01
CA VAL A 145 -1.18 2.46 3.25
C VAL A 145 -0.72 3.82 3.76
N GLY A 146 -1.50 4.32 4.72
CA GLY A 146 -1.27 5.60 5.36
C GLY A 146 -0.30 5.53 6.53
N SER A 147 -0.40 6.52 7.41
CA SER A 147 0.41 6.61 8.64
C SER A 147 -0.30 7.46 9.67
N GLY A 148 -0.12 7.16 10.96
CA GLY A 148 -0.53 8.02 12.05
C GLY A 148 0.08 9.43 11.95
N LEU A 149 1.27 9.55 11.35
CA LEU A 149 1.91 10.85 11.10
C LEU A 149 1.22 11.68 10.01
N GLY A 150 0.36 11.08 9.19
CA GLY A 150 -0.53 11.82 8.27
C GLY A 150 -1.71 12.51 8.98
N HIS A 151 -1.96 12.17 10.24
CA HIS A 151 -3.08 12.69 11.03
C HIS A 151 -2.64 13.58 12.19
N ARG A 152 -1.33 13.74 12.40
CA ARG A 152 -0.74 14.59 13.45
C ARG A 152 0.63 15.11 13.02
N GLY A 153 1.00 16.30 13.50
CA GLY A 153 2.35 16.83 13.32
C GLY A 153 3.37 16.08 14.19
N TYR A 154 4.57 15.91 13.67
CA TYR A 154 5.71 15.36 14.39
C TYR A 154 6.98 16.13 13.99
N PRO A 155 7.79 16.61 14.95
CA PRO A 155 9.07 17.24 14.66
C PRO A 155 9.97 16.32 13.84
N GLU A 156 10.77 16.89 12.94
CA GLU A 156 11.71 16.14 12.08
C GLU A 156 11.06 15.11 11.13
N GLY A 157 9.75 15.23 10.92
CA GLY A 157 8.98 14.36 10.02
C GLY A 157 8.16 15.11 8.98
N ALA A 158 8.55 16.34 8.62
CA ALA A 158 7.70 17.22 7.81
C ALA A 158 7.36 16.65 6.43
N ALA A 159 8.35 16.23 5.64
CA ALA A 159 8.12 15.68 4.31
C ALA A 159 7.20 14.46 4.34
N TYR A 160 7.50 13.51 5.22
CA TYR A 160 6.73 12.29 5.36
C TYR A 160 5.31 12.57 5.87
N SER A 161 5.15 13.36 6.93
CA SER A 161 3.84 13.70 7.50
C SER A 161 2.97 14.44 6.49
N CYS A 162 3.52 15.43 5.77
CA CYS A 162 2.80 16.14 4.71
C CYS A 162 2.40 15.21 3.56
N SER A 163 3.29 14.31 3.14
CA SER A 163 2.97 13.34 2.08
C SER A 163 1.84 12.39 2.48
N LYS A 164 1.85 11.92 3.74
CA LYS A 164 0.82 11.01 4.26
C LYS A 164 -0.50 11.73 4.57
N ALA A 165 -0.46 13.00 4.97
CA ALA A 165 -1.66 13.84 5.09
C ALA A 165 -2.29 14.10 3.72
N GLY A 166 -1.48 14.36 2.68
CA GLY A 166 -1.94 14.44 1.29
C GLY A 166 -2.58 13.14 0.81
N LEU A 167 -1.96 12.00 1.10
CA LEU A 167 -2.49 10.67 0.76
C LEU A 167 -3.81 10.38 1.47
N TRP A 168 -3.93 10.73 2.74
CA TRP A 168 -5.19 10.64 3.48
C TRP A 168 -6.30 11.45 2.81
N MET A 169 -6.02 12.70 2.43
CA MET A 169 -7.00 13.53 1.74
C MET A 169 -7.35 12.98 0.36
N LEU A 170 -6.36 12.54 -0.42
CA LEU A 170 -6.57 11.87 -1.71
C LEU A 170 -7.48 10.65 -1.57
N THR A 171 -7.28 9.83 -0.54
CA THR A 171 -8.14 8.66 -0.23
C THR A 171 -9.61 9.07 -0.06
N ARG A 172 -9.87 10.17 0.65
CA ARG A 172 -11.22 10.66 0.91
C ARG A 172 -11.88 11.23 -0.35
N ILE A 173 -11.11 11.92 -1.19
CA ILE A 173 -11.60 12.47 -2.47
C ILE A 173 -11.96 11.30 -3.40
N LEU A 174 -11.03 10.36 -3.60
CA LEU A 174 -11.26 9.19 -4.45
C LEU A 174 -12.48 8.37 -3.98
N ALA A 175 -12.67 8.24 -2.67
CA ALA A 175 -13.82 7.52 -2.12
C ALA A 175 -15.17 8.15 -2.52
N GLN A 176 -15.24 9.47 -2.61
CA GLN A 176 -16.45 10.17 -3.06
C GLN A 176 -16.65 10.11 -4.57
N GLU A 177 -15.58 10.31 -5.34
CA GLU A 177 -15.62 10.27 -6.81
C GLU A 177 -15.96 8.88 -7.35
N LEU A 178 -15.55 7.83 -6.63
CA LEU A 178 -15.68 6.44 -7.08
C LEU A 178 -16.90 5.71 -6.48
N LEU A 179 -17.62 6.33 -5.56
CA LEU A 179 -18.81 5.78 -4.96
C LEU A 179 -19.87 5.32 -5.99
N PRO A 180 -20.16 6.09 -7.07
CA PRO A 180 -21.14 5.68 -8.09
C PRO A 180 -20.75 4.43 -8.87
N TYR A 181 -19.46 4.06 -8.81
CA TYR A 181 -18.88 2.90 -9.52
C TYR A 181 -18.69 1.68 -8.61
N LYS A 182 -19.22 1.71 -7.39
CA LYS A 182 -19.03 0.65 -6.38
C LYS A 182 -17.56 0.35 -6.08
N ILE A 183 -16.72 1.36 -6.16
CA ILE A 183 -15.31 1.26 -5.80
C ILE A 183 -15.13 1.92 -4.43
N SER A 184 -14.82 1.10 -3.41
CA SER A 184 -14.52 1.63 -2.08
C SER A 184 -13.04 1.95 -1.94
N VAL A 185 -12.75 3.08 -1.30
CA VAL A 185 -11.39 3.58 -1.07
C VAL A 185 -11.21 3.84 0.41
N ASN A 186 -10.28 3.12 1.05
CA ASN A 186 -10.03 3.23 2.48
C ASN A 186 -8.53 3.33 2.76
N GLU A 187 -8.21 3.97 3.87
CA GLU A 187 -6.86 4.04 4.40
C GLU A 187 -6.63 2.93 5.44
N LEU A 188 -5.50 2.25 5.33
CA LEU A 188 -4.95 1.35 6.31
C LEU A 188 -3.77 2.04 7.00
N ILE A 189 -3.85 2.25 8.31
CA ILE A 189 -2.77 2.82 9.12
C ILE A 189 -2.12 1.68 9.92
N PRO A 190 -0.90 1.25 9.53
CA PRO A 190 -0.27 0.09 10.15
C PRO A 190 0.25 0.37 11.56
N GLY A 191 0.52 1.64 11.93
CA GLY A 191 1.29 2.00 13.11
C GLY A 191 2.78 1.66 12.96
N SER A 192 3.50 1.48 14.07
CA SER A 192 4.90 1.05 14.06
C SER A 192 5.02 -0.39 13.57
N VAL A 193 5.80 -0.60 12.51
CA VAL A 193 6.07 -1.93 11.92
C VAL A 193 7.56 -2.01 11.62
N HIS A 194 8.21 -3.11 11.99
CA HIS A 194 9.61 -3.37 11.65
C HIS A 194 9.75 -3.47 10.12
N THR A 195 10.27 -2.40 9.50
CA THR A 195 10.50 -2.32 8.06
C THR A 195 11.80 -1.59 7.77
N THR A 196 12.39 -1.86 6.62
CA THR A 196 13.61 -1.20 6.15
C THR A 196 13.47 0.32 5.91
N ILE A 197 12.25 0.87 5.91
CA ILE A 197 12.04 2.33 5.87
C ILE A 197 12.64 2.98 7.13
N ASP A 198 12.64 2.25 8.25
CA ASP A 198 13.22 2.72 9.49
C ASP A 198 14.72 2.39 9.60
N ASP A 199 15.15 1.24 9.09
CA ASP A 199 16.54 0.74 9.20
C ASP A 199 17.55 1.60 8.43
N GLU A 200 17.19 2.10 7.25
CA GLU A 200 18.07 2.93 6.41
C GLU A 200 18.48 4.26 7.10
N PHE A 201 17.74 4.71 8.12
CA PHE A 201 17.94 5.99 8.77
C PHE A 201 18.33 5.92 10.25
N THR A 202 18.22 4.76 10.87
CA THR A 202 18.43 4.64 12.31
C THR A 202 19.78 4.07 12.71
N ASN A 203 20.62 3.62 11.75
CA ASN A 203 21.85 2.85 12.04
C ASN A 203 21.57 1.74 13.08
N GLY A 204 20.40 1.10 13.03
CA GLY A 204 19.98 0.09 13.99
C GLY A 204 19.54 0.62 15.36
N SER A 205 19.48 1.94 15.55
CA SER A 205 18.86 2.51 16.75
C SER A 205 17.33 2.55 16.57
N PRO A 206 16.54 2.08 17.54
CA PRO A 206 15.10 2.20 17.44
C PRO A 206 14.74 3.69 17.29
N VAL A 207 13.94 4.01 16.27
CA VAL A 207 13.27 5.31 16.24
C VAL A 207 12.62 5.47 17.61
N ASN A 208 12.71 6.68 18.20
CA ASN A 208 11.96 7.02 19.41
C ASN A 208 10.45 6.84 19.12
N SER A 209 10.05 5.59 18.99
CA SER A 209 8.65 5.20 19.05
C SER A 209 8.17 5.59 20.43
N MET A 210 6.98 6.11 20.54
CA MET A 210 6.35 6.29 21.85
C MET A 210 6.53 4.96 22.59
N SER A 211 7.06 5.02 23.82
CA SER A 211 7.51 3.86 24.60
C SER A 211 6.44 2.77 24.80
N ASP A 212 5.21 3.06 24.44
CA ASP A 212 4.03 2.26 24.68
C ASP A 212 3.34 1.76 23.39
N GLU A 213 3.91 2.01 22.19
CA GLU A 213 3.33 1.52 20.94
C GLU A 213 3.79 0.09 20.66
N TRP A 214 2.85 -0.80 20.33
CA TRP A 214 3.15 -2.15 19.90
C TRP A 214 3.91 -2.13 18.55
N HIS A 215 5.16 -2.60 18.57
CA HIS A 215 5.97 -2.81 17.37
C HIS A 215 5.55 -4.11 16.68
N LYS A 216 4.96 -3.98 15.52
CA LYS A 216 4.43 -5.09 14.71
C LYS A 216 5.47 -5.65 13.76
N GLN A 217 5.25 -6.91 13.37
CA GLN A 217 5.85 -7.46 12.15
C GLN A 217 4.96 -7.11 10.95
N PRO A 218 5.50 -7.11 9.72
CA PRO A 218 4.71 -6.87 8.51
C PRO A 218 3.48 -7.75 8.38
N GLU A 219 3.55 -8.99 8.85
CA GLU A 219 2.48 -9.99 8.85
C GLU A 219 1.29 -9.59 9.73
N ASP A 220 1.51 -8.81 10.78
CA ASP A 220 0.45 -8.32 11.67
C ASP A 220 -0.49 -7.33 10.97
N VAL A 221 -0.08 -6.78 9.83
CA VAL A 221 -0.89 -5.86 9.02
C VAL A 221 -1.86 -6.61 8.10
N VAL A 222 -1.53 -7.85 7.74
CA VAL A 222 -2.27 -8.65 6.76
C VAL A 222 -3.75 -8.86 7.12
N PRO A 223 -4.12 -9.19 8.37
CA PRO A 223 -5.53 -9.37 8.72
C PRO A 223 -6.41 -8.15 8.42
N LEU A 224 -5.90 -6.94 8.68
CA LEU A 224 -6.65 -5.71 8.37
C LEU A 224 -6.72 -5.45 6.86
N ALA A 225 -5.65 -5.73 6.11
CA ALA A 225 -5.64 -5.62 4.66
C ALA A 225 -6.66 -6.60 4.03
N LEU A 226 -6.72 -7.84 4.50
CA LEU A 226 -7.70 -8.84 4.08
C LEU A 226 -9.13 -8.43 4.42
N PHE A 227 -9.36 -7.91 5.63
CA PHE A 227 -10.65 -7.36 6.01
C PHE A 227 -11.13 -6.29 5.03
N LEU A 228 -10.27 -5.32 4.68
CA LEU A 228 -10.60 -4.24 3.75
C LEU A 228 -10.84 -4.74 2.32
N ALA A 229 -10.02 -5.67 1.85
CA ALA A 229 -10.13 -6.25 0.52
C ALA A 229 -11.36 -7.14 0.36
N GLY A 230 -11.76 -7.83 1.43
CA GLY A 230 -12.89 -8.78 1.46
C GLY A 230 -14.26 -8.14 1.70
N GLN A 231 -14.35 -6.81 1.95
CA GLN A 231 -15.63 -6.15 2.17
C GLN A 231 -16.55 -6.25 0.94
N PRO A 232 -17.89 -6.27 1.15
CA PRO A 232 -18.85 -6.25 0.05
C PRO A 232 -18.70 -4.99 -0.82
N GLU A 233 -19.30 -5.00 -2.03
CA GLU A 233 -19.20 -3.88 -2.98
C GLU A 233 -19.71 -2.56 -2.40
N VAL A 234 -20.73 -2.62 -1.53
CA VAL A 234 -21.28 -1.47 -0.82
C VAL A 234 -20.76 -1.36 0.62
N GLY A 235 -19.54 -1.85 0.85
CA GLY A 235 -18.87 -1.79 2.16
C GLY A 235 -18.38 -0.38 2.53
N PRO A 236 -17.63 -0.27 3.64
CA PRO A 236 -17.10 1.03 4.10
C PRO A 236 -16.22 1.68 3.04
N THR A 237 -16.33 3.02 2.94
CA THR A 237 -15.49 3.85 2.09
C THR A 237 -15.16 5.16 2.81
N ALA A 238 -14.11 5.86 2.43
CA ALA A 238 -13.60 7.09 3.05
C ALA A 238 -13.22 6.92 4.53
N GLN A 239 -12.93 5.71 4.99
CA GLN A 239 -12.57 5.44 6.38
C GLN A 239 -11.05 5.25 6.53
N SER A 240 -10.55 5.58 7.73
CA SER A 240 -9.19 5.25 8.17
C SER A 240 -9.27 4.14 9.22
N PHE A 241 -8.68 3.00 8.91
CA PHE A 241 -8.61 1.83 9.79
C PHE A 241 -7.20 1.73 10.36
N SER A 242 -7.07 1.80 11.68
CA SER A 242 -5.78 1.91 12.35
C SER A 242 -5.48 0.72 13.25
N LEU A 243 -4.25 0.22 13.14
CA LEU A 243 -3.64 -0.73 14.08
C LEU A 243 -2.79 -0.02 15.16
N MET A 244 -2.80 1.30 15.17
CA MET A 244 -2.13 2.06 16.24
C MET A 244 -2.88 1.87 17.54
N ARG A 245 -2.14 1.63 18.63
CA ARG A 245 -2.69 1.79 19.97
C ARG A 245 -2.95 3.28 20.19
N ARG A 246 -4.18 3.65 20.48
CA ARG A 246 -4.50 5.02 20.90
C ARG A 246 -4.36 5.07 22.41
N ASP A 247 -3.53 5.98 22.91
CA ASP A 247 -3.59 6.38 24.29
C ASP A 247 -4.93 7.10 24.49
N ASN A 248 -5.62 6.71 25.56
CA ASN A 248 -6.86 7.37 25.98
C ASN A 248 -6.58 8.73 26.55
#